data_8d665b6d0baf2790de1972503225c466
#
_entry.id   8d665b6d0baf2790de1972503225c466
#
_cell.length_a   1.000
_cell.length_b   1.000
_cell.length_c   1.000
_cell.angle_alpha   90.00
_cell.angle_beta   90.00
_cell.angle_gamma   90.00
#
_symmetry.space_group_name_H-M   'P 1'
#
loop_
_entity.id
_entity.type
_entity.pdbx_description
1 polymer ?
#
loop_
_entity_poly.entity_id
_entity_poly.type
_entity_poly.pdbx_seq_one_letter_code
_entity_poly.pdbx_strand_id
1 'polypeptide(L)'
;SFLECKEAFSKAASLAPDNSTVISGLADAERSLGNWRKAIQLYKRAITINPDDERANNNLTLMHLNLQHHGQVKEAARKAIEKNPDNIDAYIALGRAHIAEEGYEEGMDTFASAFEKKPEHPELLTAIGNNYLNIGDHSEASSWFNKALSLDSSLPVAILGMAQCLDKHDLHGQGIALLNENAESLSSLPQYWVTLSDLYWNEGEADEALRCLEKASALAPQQASLYCKMGGILSSSGNMEGADACFRQALAEQEDCIGAISGLATLKKSSLEASHVQKAHELLEKDALPDGAKGSLHSALSYYYSGNKDFSSAVAHMAEANRFQWASRVRQGWEYQQDSHQQVVATNKQLFTRQLIETGQQIGHSSDMPVFIVGMPRSGTTLTEQIMARHPSVLGVGERNYAVIALQAYQHLYAEKFSLGHAEAKKRSLTEPDSDLLHRVAEEYLTSLREQIEKANKPGVRYVVDKMPDNYMNVGWIKLLFPNASIIHARRDMRDVAISCWQTQFGMIRWACHIKHLVARFEGYLEMMAHWQNVCPDGFMNADYEVLIDDQESGSRKLLEHIGLPWDDACLKFYESDRLVRTASITQVRQPIYKTSVAKWAPYEELIPELIHPLSALMKVYR
;
A
#
# COMPACT_ATOMS: atom_id res chain seq x y z
N SER A 1 1.99 -39.97 -8.76
CA SER A 1 1.96 -38.68 -9.48
C SER A 1 0.55 -38.34 -9.93
N PHE A 2 0.25 -37.06 -10.19
CA PHE A 2 -1.06 -36.64 -10.68
C PHE A 2 -1.40 -37.27 -12.05
N LEU A 3 -0.39 -37.56 -12.86
CA LEU A 3 -0.55 -38.29 -14.14
C LEU A 3 -1.03 -39.72 -13.93
N GLU A 4 -0.45 -40.45 -13.00
CA GLU A 4 -0.88 -41.83 -12.65
C GLU A 4 -2.31 -41.84 -12.10
N CYS A 5 -2.67 -40.86 -11.25
CA CYS A 5 -4.04 -40.68 -10.77
C CYS A 5 -5.02 -40.47 -11.93
N LYS A 6 -4.68 -39.59 -12.90
CA LYS A 6 -5.47 -39.35 -14.08
C LYS A 6 -5.66 -40.61 -14.92
N GLU A 7 -4.58 -41.38 -15.16
CA GLU A 7 -4.66 -42.65 -15.93
C GLU A 7 -5.56 -43.66 -15.23
N ALA A 8 -5.39 -43.82 -13.89
CA ALA A 8 -6.21 -44.72 -13.09
C ALA A 8 -7.71 -44.34 -13.15
N PHE A 9 -8.02 -43.03 -12.90
CA PHE A 9 -9.41 -42.56 -12.97
C PHE A 9 -9.98 -42.56 -14.38
N SER A 10 -9.17 -42.32 -15.41
CA SER A 10 -9.61 -42.46 -16.83
C SER A 10 -10.03 -43.88 -17.16
N LYS A 11 -9.25 -44.88 -16.72
CA LYS A 11 -9.56 -46.30 -16.86
C LYS A 11 -10.83 -46.66 -16.08
N ALA A 12 -10.93 -46.18 -14.83
CA ALA A 12 -12.13 -46.41 -14.00
C ALA A 12 -13.38 -45.78 -14.64
N ALA A 13 -13.29 -44.56 -15.19
CA ALA A 13 -14.38 -43.87 -15.88
C ALA A 13 -14.82 -44.57 -17.18
N SER A 14 -13.92 -45.28 -17.87
CA SER A 14 -14.27 -46.10 -19.02
C SER A 14 -15.05 -47.39 -18.65
N LEU A 15 -14.79 -47.91 -17.44
CA LEU A 15 -15.46 -49.10 -16.91
C LEU A 15 -16.77 -48.76 -16.18
N ALA A 16 -16.88 -47.57 -15.61
CA ALA A 16 -18.04 -47.10 -14.87
C ALA A 16 -18.40 -45.66 -15.28
N PRO A 17 -18.92 -45.44 -16.52
CA PRO A 17 -19.14 -44.10 -17.08
C PRO A 17 -20.21 -43.28 -16.33
N ASP A 18 -21.09 -43.93 -15.58
CA ASP A 18 -22.19 -43.32 -14.82
C ASP A 18 -21.94 -43.31 -13.31
N ASN A 19 -20.69 -43.44 -12.87
CA ASN A 19 -20.30 -43.32 -11.47
C ASN A 19 -19.78 -41.90 -11.21
N SER A 20 -20.57 -41.08 -10.51
CA SER A 20 -20.24 -39.68 -10.20
C SER A 20 -18.91 -39.54 -9.44
N THR A 21 -18.64 -40.42 -8.48
CA THR A 21 -17.40 -40.39 -7.67
C THR A 21 -16.15 -40.62 -8.52
N VAL A 22 -16.24 -41.54 -9.50
CA VAL A 22 -15.13 -41.80 -10.44
C VAL A 22 -14.92 -40.62 -11.37
N ILE A 23 -15.99 -40.02 -11.86
CA ILE A 23 -15.93 -38.83 -12.74
C ILE A 23 -15.41 -37.64 -11.97
N SER A 24 -15.84 -37.43 -10.72
CA SER A 24 -15.31 -36.37 -9.81
C SER A 24 -13.82 -36.57 -9.53
N GLY A 25 -13.38 -37.82 -9.28
CA GLY A 25 -11.96 -38.14 -9.09
C GLY A 25 -11.10 -37.87 -10.34
N LEU A 26 -11.64 -38.14 -11.53
CA LEU A 26 -10.98 -37.76 -12.81
C LEU A 26 -10.92 -36.23 -12.96
N ALA A 27 -11.97 -35.51 -12.57
CA ALA A 27 -11.99 -34.06 -12.59
C ALA A 27 -10.94 -33.46 -11.65
N ASP A 28 -10.77 -34.03 -10.45
CA ASP A 28 -9.72 -33.63 -9.50
C ASP A 28 -8.32 -33.81 -10.08
N ALA A 29 -8.06 -34.92 -10.74
CA ALA A 29 -6.78 -35.20 -11.39
C ALA A 29 -6.51 -34.21 -12.55
N GLU A 30 -7.52 -33.92 -13.39
CA GLU A 30 -7.39 -32.92 -14.46
C GLU A 30 -7.19 -31.51 -13.91
N ARG A 31 -7.86 -31.14 -12.81
CA ARG A 31 -7.65 -29.89 -12.08
C ARG A 31 -6.21 -29.76 -11.58
N SER A 32 -5.69 -30.80 -10.95
CA SER A 32 -4.32 -30.83 -10.43
C SER A 32 -3.24 -30.76 -11.53
N LEU A 33 -3.59 -31.12 -12.76
CA LEU A 33 -2.76 -30.99 -13.95
C LEU A 33 -2.94 -29.63 -14.68
N GLY A 34 -3.75 -28.71 -14.15
CA GLY A 34 -4.02 -27.42 -14.76
C GLY A 34 -5.03 -27.46 -15.93
N ASN A 35 -5.67 -28.57 -16.20
CA ASN A 35 -6.64 -28.72 -17.28
C ASN A 35 -8.04 -28.22 -16.88
N TRP A 36 -8.14 -26.96 -16.49
CA TRP A 36 -9.32 -26.34 -15.86
C TRP A 36 -10.62 -26.54 -16.63
N ARG A 37 -10.61 -26.30 -17.95
CA ARG A 37 -11.83 -26.45 -18.78
C ARG A 37 -12.36 -27.87 -18.76
N LYS A 38 -11.47 -28.86 -18.81
CA LYS A 38 -11.84 -30.27 -18.79
C LYS A 38 -12.34 -30.70 -17.42
N ALA A 39 -11.71 -30.24 -16.35
CA ALA A 39 -12.16 -30.46 -14.99
C ALA A 39 -13.58 -29.96 -14.75
N ILE A 40 -13.90 -28.73 -15.21
CA ILE A 40 -15.27 -28.16 -15.14
C ILE A 40 -16.29 -29.04 -15.88
N GLN A 41 -15.96 -29.51 -17.07
CA GLN A 41 -16.87 -30.39 -17.83
C GLN A 41 -17.13 -31.71 -17.10
N LEU A 42 -16.09 -32.28 -16.50
CA LEU A 42 -16.21 -33.52 -15.73
C LEU A 42 -17.00 -33.31 -14.42
N TYR A 43 -16.77 -32.24 -13.68
CA TYR A 43 -17.60 -31.93 -12.51
C TYR A 43 -19.08 -31.73 -12.88
N LYS A 44 -19.37 -30.99 -13.95
CA LYS A 44 -20.75 -30.83 -14.44
C LYS A 44 -21.38 -32.17 -14.82
N ARG A 45 -20.61 -33.07 -15.44
CA ARG A 45 -21.07 -34.43 -15.75
C ARG A 45 -21.33 -35.22 -14.46
N ALA A 46 -20.42 -35.17 -13.47
CA ALA A 46 -20.61 -35.85 -12.19
C ALA A 46 -21.89 -35.40 -11.48
N ILE A 47 -22.16 -34.09 -11.47
CA ILE A 47 -23.37 -33.48 -10.89
C ILE A 47 -24.63 -33.87 -11.69
N THR A 48 -24.52 -34.02 -13.00
CA THR A 48 -25.64 -34.51 -13.81
C THR A 48 -25.98 -35.97 -13.47
N ILE A 49 -24.98 -36.81 -13.19
CA ILE A 49 -25.16 -38.21 -12.77
C ILE A 49 -25.70 -38.29 -11.35
N ASN A 50 -25.10 -37.55 -10.44
CA ASN A 50 -25.53 -37.43 -9.03
C ASN A 50 -25.57 -35.97 -8.61
N PRO A 51 -26.75 -35.33 -8.60
CA PRO A 51 -26.89 -33.94 -8.15
C PRO A 51 -26.50 -33.73 -6.67
N ASP A 52 -26.40 -34.81 -5.90
CA ASP A 52 -26.07 -34.82 -4.48
C ASP A 52 -24.58 -35.06 -4.20
N ASP A 53 -23.75 -35.10 -5.24
CA ASP A 53 -22.29 -35.20 -5.09
C ASP A 53 -21.75 -33.85 -4.56
N GLU A 54 -21.71 -33.70 -3.21
CA GLU A 54 -21.20 -32.48 -2.53
C GLU A 54 -19.79 -32.14 -2.97
N ARG A 55 -18.91 -33.16 -3.14
CA ARG A 55 -17.53 -32.96 -3.56
C ARG A 55 -17.43 -32.36 -4.95
N ALA A 56 -18.23 -32.86 -5.92
CA ALA A 56 -18.28 -32.30 -7.25
C ALA A 56 -18.83 -30.87 -7.27
N ASN A 57 -19.88 -30.60 -6.47
CA ASN A 57 -20.48 -29.27 -6.35
C ASN A 57 -19.51 -28.27 -5.73
N ASN A 58 -18.84 -28.62 -4.61
CA ASN A 58 -17.87 -27.77 -3.93
C ASN A 58 -16.67 -27.47 -4.84
N ASN A 59 -16.10 -28.51 -5.49
CA ASN A 59 -14.96 -28.33 -6.39
C ASN A 59 -15.30 -27.52 -7.65
N LEU A 60 -16.50 -27.69 -8.23
CA LEU A 60 -16.97 -26.85 -9.33
C LEU A 60 -17.11 -25.38 -8.89
N THR A 61 -17.62 -25.15 -7.69
CA THR A 61 -17.75 -23.81 -7.11
C THR A 61 -16.38 -23.16 -6.92
N LEU A 62 -15.40 -23.89 -6.38
CA LEU A 62 -14.01 -23.43 -6.28
C LEU A 62 -13.38 -23.12 -7.66
N MET A 63 -13.67 -23.94 -8.67
CA MET A 63 -13.21 -23.70 -10.04
C MET A 63 -13.79 -22.42 -10.62
N HIS A 64 -15.06 -22.15 -10.41
CA HIS A 64 -15.70 -20.91 -10.83
C HIS A 64 -15.15 -19.70 -10.08
N LEU A 65 -14.82 -19.85 -8.78
CA LEU A 65 -14.18 -18.80 -7.99
C LEU A 65 -12.80 -18.43 -8.58
N ASN A 66 -11.98 -19.44 -8.89
CA ASN A 66 -10.64 -19.23 -9.50
C ASN A 66 -10.71 -18.60 -10.90
N LEU A 67 -11.78 -18.83 -11.63
CA LEU A 67 -12.04 -18.22 -12.94
C LEU A 67 -12.77 -16.88 -12.85
N GLN A 68 -12.97 -16.35 -11.66
CA GLN A 68 -13.67 -15.08 -11.41
C GLN A 68 -15.13 -15.06 -11.91
N HIS A 69 -15.76 -16.22 -11.99
CA HIS A 69 -17.17 -16.35 -12.37
C HIS A 69 -18.09 -16.20 -11.16
N HIS A 70 -18.00 -15.05 -10.45
CA HIS A 70 -18.60 -14.83 -9.12
C HIS A 70 -20.12 -15.06 -9.10
N GLY A 71 -20.85 -14.66 -10.13
CA GLY A 71 -22.29 -14.93 -10.24
C GLY A 71 -22.64 -16.41 -10.18
N GLN A 72 -21.88 -17.26 -10.88
CA GLN A 72 -22.06 -18.71 -10.89
C GLN A 72 -21.68 -19.34 -9.54
N VAL A 73 -20.63 -18.81 -8.88
CA VAL A 73 -20.25 -19.20 -7.51
C VAL A 73 -21.38 -18.92 -6.54
N LYS A 74 -21.95 -17.72 -6.56
CA LYS A 74 -23.04 -17.32 -5.66
C LYS A 74 -24.30 -18.19 -5.86
N GLU A 75 -24.66 -18.48 -7.11
CA GLU A 75 -25.80 -19.36 -7.42
C GLU A 75 -25.56 -20.79 -6.91
N ALA A 76 -24.40 -21.37 -7.21
CA ALA A 76 -24.05 -22.73 -6.80
C ALA A 76 -23.97 -22.88 -5.28
N ALA A 77 -23.32 -21.91 -4.60
CA ALA A 77 -23.17 -21.91 -3.15
C ALA A 77 -24.52 -21.77 -2.43
N ARG A 78 -25.42 -20.87 -2.89
CA ARG A 78 -26.78 -20.75 -2.35
C ARG A 78 -27.58 -22.04 -2.46
N LYS A 79 -27.54 -22.70 -3.62
CA LYS A 79 -28.19 -24.01 -3.81
C LYS A 79 -27.60 -25.08 -2.87
N ALA A 80 -26.28 -25.08 -2.64
CA ALA A 80 -25.65 -25.99 -1.72
C ALA A 80 -26.07 -25.75 -0.27
N ILE A 81 -26.20 -24.48 0.15
CA ILE A 81 -26.68 -24.07 1.49
C ILE A 81 -28.15 -24.42 1.68
N GLU A 82 -29.01 -24.18 0.66
CA GLU A 82 -30.42 -24.56 0.73
C GLU A 82 -30.59 -26.06 0.95
N LYS A 83 -29.75 -26.86 0.31
CA LYS A 83 -29.78 -28.32 0.40
C LYS A 83 -29.18 -28.85 1.68
N ASN A 84 -28.03 -28.30 2.09
CA ASN A 84 -27.34 -28.62 3.33
C ASN A 84 -26.96 -27.34 4.06
N PRO A 85 -27.79 -26.86 5.01
CA PRO A 85 -27.53 -25.63 5.77
C PRO A 85 -26.26 -25.67 6.63
N ASP A 86 -25.66 -26.84 6.84
CA ASP A 86 -24.42 -27.02 7.62
C ASP A 86 -23.16 -27.16 6.73
N ASN A 87 -23.31 -26.95 5.42
CA ASN A 87 -22.18 -26.96 4.48
C ASN A 87 -21.35 -25.68 4.61
N ILE A 88 -20.37 -25.66 5.51
CA ILE A 88 -19.51 -24.50 5.79
C ILE A 88 -18.70 -24.08 4.56
N ASP A 89 -18.25 -25.05 3.72
CA ASP A 89 -17.50 -24.75 2.49
C ASP A 89 -18.34 -23.91 1.51
N ALA A 90 -19.65 -24.15 1.43
CA ALA A 90 -20.55 -23.37 0.60
C ALA A 90 -20.71 -21.91 1.11
N TYR A 91 -20.77 -21.71 2.43
CA TYR A 91 -20.73 -20.36 3.02
C TYR A 91 -19.40 -19.66 2.75
N ILE A 92 -18.28 -20.37 2.90
CA ILE A 92 -16.93 -19.81 2.58
C ILE A 92 -16.86 -19.38 1.11
N ALA A 93 -17.34 -20.21 0.20
CA ALA A 93 -17.36 -19.90 -1.23
C ALA A 93 -18.26 -18.70 -1.54
N LEU A 94 -19.46 -18.64 -0.94
CA LEU A 94 -20.41 -17.53 -1.10
C LEU A 94 -19.83 -16.21 -0.58
N GLY A 95 -19.27 -16.21 0.64
CA GLY A 95 -18.66 -15.04 1.24
C GLY A 95 -17.47 -14.53 0.42
N ARG A 96 -16.59 -15.42 -0.04
CA ARG A 96 -15.47 -15.06 -0.93
C ARG A 96 -15.94 -14.47 -2.26
N ALA A 97 -17.04 -14.96 -2.82
CA ALA A 97 -17.60 -14.42 -4.06
C ALA A 97 -18.20 -13.01 -3.85
N HIS A 98 -18.80 -12.74 -2.69
CA HIS A 98 -19.23 -11.38 -2.32
C HIS A 98 -18.04 -10.44 -2.19
N ILE A 99 -16.99 -10.83 -1.47
CA ILE A 99 -15.77 -10.02 -1.26
C ILE A 99 -15.08 -9.71 -2.59
N ALA A 100 -15.02 -10.67 -3.52
CA ALA A 100 -14.39 -10.47 -4.82
C ALA A 100 -15.12 -9.43 -5.69
N GLU A 101 -16.40 -9.16 -5.41
CA GLU A 101 -17.19 -8.07 -6.00
C GLU A 101 -17.26 -6.82 -5.10
N GLU A 102 -16.32 -6.69 -4.15
CA GLU A 102 -16.24 -5.60 -3.16
C GLU A 102 -17.45 -5.53 -2.19
N GLY A 103 -18.23 -6.61 -2.10
CA GLY A 103 -19.32 -6.78 -1.13
C GLY A 103 -18.82 -7.29 0.21
N TYR A 104 -18.08 -6.46 0.95
CA TYR A 104 -17.40 -6.86 2.18
C TYR A 104 -18.37 -7.13 3.33
N GLU A 105 -19.46 -6.35 3.45
CA GLU A 105 -20.51 -6.53 4.44
C GLU A 105 -21.28 -7.83 4.20
N GLU A 106 -21.74 -8.08 2.96
CA GLU A 106 -22.43 -9.31 2.59
C GLU A 106 -21.54 -10.56 2.78
N GLY A 107 -20.23 -10.40 2.54
CA GLY A 107 -19.26 -11.43 2.83
C GLY A 107 -19.20 -11.75 4.32
N MET A 108 -19.15 -10.73 5.19
CA MET A 108 -19.13 -10.90 6.65
C MET A 108 -20.43 -11.49 7.18
N ASP A 109 -21.60 -11.05 6.72
CA ASP A 109 -22.89 -11.62 7.11
C ASP A 109 -22.98 -13.12 6.77
N THR A 110 -22.44 -13.48 5.59
CA THR A 110 -22.34 -14.87 5.16
C THR A 110 -21.44 -15.68 6.10
N PHE A 111 -20.28 -15.16 6.48
CA PHE A 111 -19.35 -15.82 7.40
C PHE A 111 -19.90 -15.86 8.84
N ALA A 112 -20.61 -14.83 9.30
CA ALA A 112 -21.25 -14.83 10.60
C ALA A 112 -22.29 -15.97 10.72
N SER A 113 -23.10 -16.15 9.67
CA SER A 113 -24.06 -17.26 9.61
C SER A 113 -23.42 -18.64 9.66
N ALA A 114 -22.23 -18.79 9.06
CA ALA A 114 -21.45 -20.01 9.15
C ALA A 114 -20.78 -20.20 10.53
N PHE A 115 -20.30 -19.10 11.12
CA PHE A 115 -19.63 -19.11 12.43
C PHE A 115 -20.57 -19.50 13.57
N GLU A 116 -21.84 -19.07 13.53
CA GLU A 116 -22.88 -19.51 14.48
C GLU A 116 -23.06 -21.04 14.47
N LYS A 117 -22.85 -21.69 13.32
CA LYS A 117 -23.00 -23.14 13.17
C LYS A 117 -21.74 -23.91 13.60
N LYS A 118 -20.57 -23.40 13.22
CA LYS A 118 -19.29 -24.06 13.46
C LYS A 118 -18.16 -23.07 13.78
N PRO A 119 -18.09 -22.54 15.01
CA PRO A 119 -17.13 -21.51 15.39
C PRO A 119 -15.65 -21.98 15.38
N GLU A 120 -15.40 -23.29 15.47
CA GLU A 120 -14.05 -23.88 15.46
C GLU A 120 -13.70 -24.51 14.11
N HIS A 121 -14.09 -23.87 12.99
CA HIS A 121 -13.71 -24.34 11.66
C HIS A 121 -12.53 -23.52 11.12
N PRO A 122 -11.31 -24.11 11.01
CA PRO A 122 -10.09 -23.36 10.73
C PRO A 122 -10.13 -22.58 9.42
N GLU A 123 -10.70 -23.16 8.34
CA GLU A 123 -10.81 -22.51 7.03
C GLU A 123 -11.81 -21.35 7.04
N LEU A 124 -12.88 -21.43 7.87
CA LEU A 124 -13.83 -20.33 8.06
C LEU A 124 -13.15 -19.17 8.79
N LEU A 125 -12.44 -19.45 9.89
CA LEU A 125 -11.67 -18.45 10.63
C LEU A 125 -10.64 -17.77 9.72
N THR A 126 -9.97 -18.55 8.87
CA THR A 126 -9.05 -18.04 7.84
C THR A 126 -9.77 -17.14 6.83
N ALA A 127 -10.98 -17.49 6.39
CA ALA A 127 -11.76 -16.69 5.47
C ALA A 127 -12.21 -15.36 6.09
N ILE A 128 -12.60 -15.37 7.37
CA ILE A 128 -12.92 -14.17 8.15
C ILE A 128 -11.67 -13.28 8.27
N GLY A 129 -10.52 -13.85 8.64
CA GLY A 129 -9.25 -13.14 8.72
C GLY A 129 -8.87 -12.46 7.41
N ASN A 130 -9.04 -13.15 6.28
CA ASN A 130 -8.81 -12.58 4.95
C ASN A 130 -9.78 -11.43 4.62
N ASN A 131 -11.02 -11.48 5.07
CA ASN A 131 -11.95 -10.35 4.88
C ASN A 131 -11.48 -9.12 5.66
N TYR A 132 -11.09 -9.27 6.92
CA TYR A 132 -10.50 -8.18 7.71
C TYR A 132 -9.21 -7.63 7.07
N LEU A 133 -8.38 -8.50 6.51
CA LEU A 133 -7.18 -8.09 5.77
C LEU A 133 -7.54 -7.23 4.54
N ASN A 134 -8.58 -7.58 3.79
CA ASN A 134 -9.05 -6.85 2.62
C ASN A 134 -9.62 -5.46 2.96
N ILE A 135 -10.30 -5.32 4.09
CA ILE A 135 -10.80 -4.01 4.56
C ILE A 135 -9.75 -3.20 5.31
N GLY A 136 -8.53 -3.75 5.49
CA GLY A 136 -7.39 -3.06 6.10
C GLY A 136 -7.38 -3.07 7.63
N ASP A 137 -8.21 -3.88 8.28
CA ASP A 137 -8.14 -4.12 9.73
C ASP A 137 -7.19 -5.29 10.03
N HIS A 138 -5.90 -4.95 10.04
CA HIS A 138 -4.83 -5.94 10.19
C HIS A 138 -4.76 -6.53 11.60
N SER A 139 -5.24 -5.81 12.62
CA SER A 139 -5.28 -6.28 14.00
C SER A 139 -6.32 -7.38 14.18
N GLU A 140 -7.55 -7.16 13.69
CA GLU A 140 -8.60 -8.18 13.70
C GLU A 140 -8.20 -9.37 12.82
N ALA A 141 -7.65 -9.11 11.60
CA ALA A 141 -7.15 -10.18 10.73
C ALA A 141 -6.14 -11.09 11.45
N SER A 142 -5.13 -10.51 12.13
CA SER A 142 -4.15 -11.27 12.92
C SER A 142 -4.80 -12.11 14.01
N SER A 143 -5.79 -11.57 14.72
CA SER A 143 -6.53 -12.30 15.76
C SER A 143 -7.23 -13.55 15.20
N TRP A 144 -7.89 -13.40 14.04
CA TRP A 144 -8.58 -14.51 13.39
C TRP A 144 -7.63 -15.56 12.82
N PHE A 145 -6.50 -15.14 12.20
CA PHE A 145 -5.48 -16.08 11.74
C PHE A 145 -4.83 -16.83 12.92
N ASN A 146 -4.56 -16.17 14.05
CA ASN A 146 -4.06 -16.84 15.24
C ASN A 146 -5.03 -17.90 15.76
N LYS A 147 -6.33 -17.61 15.81
CA LYS A 147 -7.36 -18.60 16.17
C LYS A 147 -7.35 -19.78 15.19
N ALA A 148 -7.29 -19.54 13.89
CA ALA A 148 -7.22 -20.60 12.89
C ALA A 148 -5.98 -21.49 13.08
N LEU A 149 -4.79 -20.87 13.25
CA LEU A 149 -3.52 -21.57 13.44
C LEU A 149 -3.42 -22.29 14.77
N SER A 150 -4.14 -21.86 15.80
CA SER A 150 -4.24 -22.59 17.06
C SER A 150 -5.00 -23.92 16.94
N LEU A 151 -5.92 -24.03 15.96
CA LEU A 151 -6.67 -25.24 15.66
C LEU A 151 -5.95 -26.12 14.63
N ASP A 152 -5.33 -25.53 13.63
CA ASP A 152 -4.50 -26.19 12.63
C ASP A 152 -3.32 -25.29 12.24
N SER A 153 -2.15 -25.59 12.80
CA SER A 153 -0.91 -24.82 12.57
C SER A 153 -0.34 -24.98 11.16
N SER A 154 -0.86 -25.90 10.35
CA SER A 154 -0.35 -26.21 9.03
C SER A 154 -1.12 -25.53 7.88
N LEU A 155 -2.13 -24.71 8.18
CA LEU A 155 -2.97 -24.04 7.18
C LEU A 155 -2.19 -23.02 6.33
N PRO A 156 -1.94 -23.31 5.03
CA PRO A 156 -1.12 -22.43 4.19
C PRO A 156 -1.67 -21.00 4.08
N VAL A 157 -2.99 -20.87 3.91
CA VAL A 157 -3.64 -19.58 3.73
C VAL A 157 -3.59 -18.73 4.99
N ALA A 158 -3.70 -19.35 6.17
CA ALA A 158 -3.61 -18.66 7.45
C ALA A 158 -2.17 -18.19 7.75
N ILE A 159 -1.16 -19.03 7.44
CA ILE A 159 0.26 -18.66 7.58
C ILE A 159 0.60 -17.48 6.65
N LEU A 160 0.17 -17.55 5.39
CA LEU A 160 0.38 -16.45 4.42
C LEU A 160 -0.33 -15.17 4.85
N GLY A 161 -1.57 -15.28 5.33
CA GLY A 161 -2.33 -14.14 5.85
C GLY A 161 -1.68 -13.51 7.09
N MET A 162 -1.16 -14.32 8.02
CA MET A 162 -0.41 -13.82 9.17
C MET A 162 0.87 -13.10 8.73
N ALA A 163 1.62 -13.63 7.75
CA ALA A 163 2.80 -12.98 7.22
C ALA A 163 2.46 -11.63 6.57
N GLN A 164 1.31 -11.51 5.89
CA GLN A 164 0.82 -10.24 5.35
C GLN A 164 0.41 -9.25 6.47
N CYS A 165 -0.19 -9.72 7.57
CA CYS A 165 -0.47 -8.86 8.72
C CYS A 165 0.82 -8.33 9.35
N LEU A 166 1.84 -9.17 9.53
CA LEU A 166 3.16 -8.76 10.01
C LEU A 166 3.80 -7.71 9.10
N ASP A 167 3.65 -7.87 7.78
CA ASP A 167 4.09 -6.87 6.80
C ASP A 167 3.44 -5.50 7.03
N LYS A 168 2.13 -5.47 7.27
CA LYS A 168 1.38 -4.22 7.50
C LYS A 168 1.66 -3.54 8.85
N HIS A 169 2.21 -4.29 9.79
CA HIS A 169 2.70 -3.78 11.08
C HIS A 169 4.19 -3.41 11.07
N ASP A 170 4.84 -3.33 9.89
CA ASP A 170 6.27 -3.07 9.72
C ASP A 170 7.18 -4.14 10.41
N LEU A 171 6.65 -5.34 10.66
CA LEU A 171 7.36 -6.48 11.25
C LEU A 171 7.86 -7.47 10.17
N HIS A 172 8.45 -6.92 9.11
CA HIS A 172 8.84 -7.68 7.91
C HIS A 172 9.76 -8.85 8.22
N GLY A 173 10.77 -8.65 9.09
CA GLY A 173 11.69 -9.71 9.51
C GLY A 173 11.00 -10.88 10.19
N GLN A 174 9.96 -10.63 11.02
CA GLN A 174 9.16 -11.69 11.63
C GLN A 174 8.31 -12.44 10.59
N GLY A 175 7.75 -11.71 9.62
CA GLY A 175 7.03 -12.31 8.48
C GLY A 175 7.93 -13.23 7.64
N ILE A 176 9.16 -12.80 7.35
CA ILE A 176 10.17 -13.60 6.62
C ILE A 176 10.53 -14.85 7.43
N ALA A 177 10.76 -14.72 8.75
CA ALA A 177 11.05 -15.85 9.61
C ALA A 177 9.92 -16.88 9.62
N LEU A 178 8.67 -16.42 9.82
CA LEU A 178 7.47 -17.27 9.79
C LEU A 178 7.36 -18.06 8.47
N LEU A 179 7.57 -17.41 7.33
CA LEU A 179 7.50 -18.08 6.03
C LEU A 179 8.65 -19.07 5.85
N ASN A 180 9.88 -18.74 6.27
CA ASN A 180 11.03 -19.63 6.16
C ASN A 180 10.88 -20.88 7.05
N GLU A 181 10.31 -20.77 8.24
CA GLU A 181 9.99 -21.90 9.11
C GLU A 181 9.00 -22.89 8.46
N ASN A 182 8.13 -22.38 7.59
CA ASN A 182 7.11 -23.18 6.90
C ASN A 182 7.46 -23.45 5.42
N ALA A 183 8.70 -23.21 5.00
CA ALA A 183 9.12 -23.30 3.59
C ALA A 183 8.93 -24.69 2.98
N GLU A 184 9.14 -25.77 3.75
CA GLU A 184 8.99 -27.15 3.27
C GLU A 184 7.58 -27.44 2.76
N SER A 185 6.56 -26.94 3.46
CA SER A 185 5.15 -27.13 3.10
C SER A 185 4.64 -26.12 2.06
N LEU A 186 5.21 -24.90 2.02
CA LEU A 186 4.67 -23.78 1.26
C LEU A 186 5.40 -23.48 -0.05
N SER A 187 6.68 -23.86 -0.20
CA SER A 187 7.52 -23.44 -1.34
C SER A 187 7.06 -23.94 -2.70
N SER A 188 6.16 -24.92 -2.75
CA SER A 188 5.50 -25.36 -3.99
C SER A 188 4.36 -24.44 -4.43
N LEU A 189 3.93 -23.49 -3.59
CA LEU A 189 2.85 -22.55 -3.86
C LEU A 189 3.42 -21.22 -4.41
N PRO A 190 2.97 -20.74 -5.58
CA PRO A 190 3.39 -19.44 -6.10
C PRO A 190 3.15 -18.31 -5.10
N GLN A 191 2.04 -18.36 -4.37
CA GLN A 191 1.65 -17.34 -3.38
C GLN A 191 2.64 -17.20 -2.23
N TYR A 192 3.31 -18.28 -1.82
CA TYR A 192 4.39 -18.23 -0.83
C TYR A 192 5.51 -17.30 -1.29
N TRP A 193 5.99 -17.48 -2.53
CA TRP A 193 7.04 -16.65 -3.10
C TRP A 193 6.61 -15.21 -3.33
N VAL A 194 5.33 -14.99 -3.69
CA VAL A 194 4.75 -13.64 -3.81
C VAL A 194 4.74 -12.92 -2.46
N THR A 195 4.26 -13.58 -1.40
CA THR A 195 4.21 -12.97 -0.06
C THR A 195 5.61 -12.72 0.48
N LEU A 196 6.54 -13.65 0.25
CA LEU A 196 7.95 -13.48 0.64
C LEU A 196 8.62 -12.33 -0.14
N SER A 197 8.28 -12.17 -1.43
CA SER A 197 8.71 -11.03 -2.23
C SER A 197 8.20 -9.69 -1.67
N ASP A 198 6.94 -9.61 -1.27
CA ASP A 198 6.38 -8.39 -0.69
C ASP A 198 7.10 -8.01 0.62
N LEU A 199 7.41 -8.98 1.47
CA LEU A 199 8.17 -8.80 2.70
C LEU A 199 9.62 -8.32 2.43
N TYR A 200 10.35 -8.99 1.53
CA TYR A 200 11.70 -8.56 1.14
C TYR A 200 11.69 -7.16 0.50
N TRP A 201 10.71 -6.90 -0.35
CA TRP A 201 10.52 -5.57 -0.93
C TRP A 201 10.34 -4.51 0.15
N ASN A 202 9.50 -4.77 1.16
CA ASN A 202 9.25 -3.84 2.25
C ASN A 202 10.42 -3.74 3.24
N GLU A 203 11.25 -4.77 3.37
CA GLU A 203 12.51 -4.70 4.10
C GLU A 203 13.61 -3.90 3.37
N GLY A 204 13.51 -3.75 2.05
CA GLY A 204 14.48 -3.02 1.23
C GLY A 204 15.34 -3.89 0.33
N GLU A 205 15.09 -5.18 0.34
CA GLU A 205 15.86 -6.19 -0.35
C GLU A 205 15.24 -6.47 -1.74
N ALA A 206 15.39 -5.49 -2.66
CA ALA A 206 14.77 -5.57 -3.99
C ALA A 206 15.21 -6.79 -4.81
N ASP A 207 16.50 -7.17 -4.72
CA ASP A 207 17.03 -8.31 -5.45
C ASP A 207 16.44 -9.63 -4.94
N GLU A 208 16.28 -9.78 -3.62
CA GLU A 208 15.62 -10.94 -3.04
C GLU A 208 14.13 -10.99 -3.42
N ALA A 209 13.47 -9.83 -3.42
CA ALA A 209 12.08 -9.72 -3.86
C ALA A 209 11.92 -10.18 -5.31
N LEU A 210 12.79 -9.75 -6.22
CA LEU A 210 12.78 -10.19 -7.62
C LEU A 210 13.06 -11.68 -7.75
N ARG A 211 14.06 -12.23 -7.02
CA ARG A 211 14.35 -13.67 -7.01
C ARG A 211 13.14 -14.50 -6.54
N CYS A 212 12.40 -14.01 -5.56
CA CYS A 212 11.16 -14.66 -5.14
C CYS A 212 10.11 -14.66 -6.25
N LEU A 213 9.92 -13.55 -6.97
CA LEU A 213 8.98 -13.48 -8.08
C LEU A 213 9.40 -14.34 -9.28
N GLU A 214 10.70 -14.48 -9.54
CA GLU A 214 11.23 -15.42 -10.54
C GLU A 214 10.86 -16.87 -10.19
N LYS A 215 10.97 -17.27 -8.92
CA LYS A 215 10.52 -18.58 -8.47
C LYS A 215 8.99 -18.74 -8.58
N ALA A 216 8.22 -17.71 -8.24
CA ALA A 216 6.78 -17.71 -8.42
C ALA A 216 6.40 -17.87 -9.90
N SER A 217 7.07 -17.14 -10.81
CA SER A 217 6.80 -17.21 -12.25
C SER A 217 7.21 -18.55 -12.87
N ALA A 218 8.23 -19.21 -12.35
CA ALA A 218 8.59 -20.57 -12.76
C ALA A 218 7.51 -21.61 -12.38
N LEU A 219 6.80 -21.38 -11.26
CA LEU A 219 5.68 -22.21 -10.81
C LEU A 219 4.37 -21.87 -11.55
N ALA A 220 4.17 -20.61 -11.94
CA ALA A 220 2.94 -20.12 -12.58
C ALA A 220 3.26 -19.14 -13.72
N PRO A 221 3.86 -19.59 -14.84
CA PRO A 221 4.37 -18.72 -15.90
C PRO A 221 3.29 -17.92 -16.63
N GLN A 222 2.04 -18.37 -16.64
CA GLN A 222 0.92 -17.68 -17.30
C GLN A 222 0.24 -16.63 -16.40
N GLN A 223 0.76 -16.40 -15.20
CA GLN A 223 0.17 -15.45 -14.25
C GLN A 223 0.69 -14.03 -14.52
N ALA A 224 0.00 -13.26 -15.33
CA ALA A 224 0.35 -11.89 -15.73
C ALA A 224 0.65 -10.96 -14.54
N SER A 225 -0.03 -11.14 -13.40
CA SER A 225 0.16 -10.33 -12.19
C SER A 225 1.57 -10.42 -11.61
N LEU A 226 2.29 -11.54 -11.81
CA LEU A 226 3.68 -11.70 -11.36
C LEU A 226 4.61 -10.76 -12.12
N TYR A 227 4.45 -10.70 -13.44
CA TYR A 227 5.22 -9.78 -14.29
C TYR A 227 4.88 -8.32 -13.97
N CYS A 228 3.64 -8.01 -13.61
CA CYS A 228 3.27 -6.66 -13.14
C CYS A 228 4.00 -6.30 -11.84
N LYS A 229 4.10 -7.22 -10.87
CA LYS A 229 4.86 -7.01 -9.63
C LYS A 229 6.35 -6.83 -9.92
N MET A 230 6.96 -7.67 -10.76
CA MET A 230 8.36 -7.52 -11.19
C MET A 230 8.58 -6.15 -11.84
N GLY A 231 7.72 -5.74 -12.77
CA GLY A 231 7.76 -4.44 -13.40
C GLY A 231 7.68 -3.28 -12.40
N GLY A 232 6.84 -3.39 -11.37
CA GLY A 232 6.72 -2.43 -10.28
C GLY A 232 8.01 -2.30 -9.46
N ILE A 233 8.63 -3.41 -9.07
CA ILE A 233 9.91 -3.44 -8.34
C ILE A 233 11.03 -2.85 -9.20
N LEU A 234 11.15 -3.28 -10.46
CA LEU A 234 12.17 -2.80 -11.39
C LEU A 234 12.04 -1.28 -11.64
N SER A 235 10.82 -0.80 -11.84
CA SER A 235 10.55 0.65 -11.95
C SER A 235 11.01 1.39 -10.71
N SER A 236 10.71 0.87 -9.53
CA SER A 236 11.08 1.45 -8.24
C SER A 236 12.59 1.41 -7.97
N SER A 237 13.28 0.42 -8.53
CA SER A 237 14.74 0.32 -8.49
C SER A 237 15.43 1.17 -9.58
N GLY A 238 14.65 1.81 -10.47
CA GLY A 238 15.17 2.66 -11.54
C GLY A 238 15.44 1.94 -12.87
N ASN A 239 15.23 0.62 -12.95
CA ASN A 239 15.36 -0.15 -14.18
C ASN A 239 14.08 -0.02 -15.04
N MET A 240 13.94 1.11 -15.75
CA MET A 240 12.78 1.42 -16.56
C MET A 240 12.61 0.49 -17.77
N GLU A 241 13.72 0.03 -18.35
CA GLU A 241 13.70 -0.89 -19.49
C GLU A 241 13.22 -2.28 -19.07
N GLY A 242 13.73 -2.79 -17.96
CA GLY A 242 13.28 -4.05 -17.39
C GLY A 242 11.81 -4.00 -16.97
N ALA A 243 11.36 -2.86 -16.41
CA ALA A 243 9.96 -2.65 -16.04
C ALA A 243 9.04 -2.67 -17.27
N ASP A 244 9.39 -1.96 -18.35
CA ASP A 244 8.65 -1.97 -19.62
C ASP A 244 8.54 -3.39 -20.19
N ALA A 245 9.66 -4.13 -20.22
CA ALA A 245 9.67 -5.53 -20.69
C ALA A 245 8.74 -6.42 -19.85
N CYS A 246 8.74 -6.31 -18.53
CA CYS A 246 7.86 -7.08 -17.66
C CYS A 246 6.37 -6.73 -17.89
N PHE A 247 6.01 -5.46 -18.02
CA PHE A 247 4.62 -5.08 -18.28
C PHE A 247 4.15 -5.56 -19.66
N ARG A 248 5.01 -5.51 -20.68
CA ARG A 248 4.69 -6.08 -22.01
C ARG A 248 4.57 -7.60 -21.98
N GLN A 249 5.39 -8.30 -21.20
CA GLN A 249 5.24 -9.73 -20.98
C GLN A 249 3.90 -10.04 -20.31
N ALA A 250 3.49 -9.26 -19.30
CA ALA A 250 2.17 -9.42 -18.68
C ALA A 250 1.02 -9.27 -19.69
N LEU A 251 1.12 -8.34 -20.66
CA LEU A 251 0.13 -8.17 -21.73
C LEU A 251 0.19 -9.29 -22.77
N ALA A 252 1.36 -9.91 -22.99
CA ALA A 252 1.49 -11.06 -23.87
C ALA A 252 0.81 -12.31 -23.28
N GLU A 253 0.88 -12.48 -21.95
CA GLU A 253 0.18 -13.56 -21.24
C GLU A 253 -1.33 -13.29 -21.11
N GLN A 254 -1.69 -12.03 -20.87
CA GLN A 254 -3.07 -11.59 -20.67
C GLN A 254 -3.28 -10.21 -21.29
N GLU A 255 -3.86 -10.15 -22.48
CA GLU A 255 -4.06 -8.91 -23.26
C GLU A 255 -4.86 -7.83 -22.52
N ASP A 256 -5.76 -8.22 -21.61
CA ASP A 256 -6.60 -7.34 -20.80
C ASP A 256 -6.04 -7.13 -19.37
N CYS A 257 -4.74 -7.33 -19.17
CA CYS A 257 -4.09 -7.13 -17.89
C CYS A 257 -4.05 -5.64 -17.49
N ILE A 258 -5.00 -5.22 -16.67
CA ILE A 258 -5.16 -3.82 -16.22
C ILE A 258 -3.90 -3.32 -15.49
N GLY A 259 -3.27 -4.18 -14.67
CA GLY A 259 -2.03 -3.85 -13.97
C GLY A 259 -0.89 -3.46 -14.91
N ALA A 260 -0.77 -4.15 -16.03
CA ALA A 260 0.26 -3.87 -17.03
C ALA A 260 -0.05 -2.58 -17.81
N ILE A 261 -1.31 -2.36 -18.20
CA ILE A 261 -1.74 -1.10 -18.86
C ILE A 261 -1.42 0.09 -17.93
N SER A 262 -1.76 -0.02 -16.65
CA SER A 262 -1.50 1.03 -15.65
C SER A 262 0.00 1.22 -15.40
N GLY A 263 0.77 0.14 -15.36
CA GLY A 263 2.22 0.17 -15.21
C GLY A 263 2.91 0.93 -16.35
N LEU A 264 2.59 0.58 -17.61
CA LEU A 264 3.12 1.26 -18.80
C LEU A 264 2.74 2.75 -18.83
N ALA A 265 1.51 3.10 -18.42
CA ALA A 265 1.06 4.50 -18.37
C ALA A 265 1.89 5.35 -17.39
N THR A 266 2.38 4.75 -16.31
CA THR A 266 3.15 5.46 -15.27
C THR A 266 4.64 5.56 -15.58
N LEU A 267 5.20 4.64 -16.38
CA LEU A 267 6.64 4.66 -16.74
C LEU A 267 6.99 5.90 -17.58
N LYS A 268 6.23 6.14 -18.63
CA LYS A 268 6.33 7.35 -19.47
C LYS A 268 4.93 7.78 -19.85
N LYS A 269 4.69 9.09 -19.89
CA LYS A 269 3.38 9.67 -20.23
C LYS A 269 2.83 9.26 -21.60
N SER A 270 3.68 8.75 -22.50
CA SER A 270 3.35 8.33 -23.87
C SER A 270 3.73 6.88 -24.19
N SER A 271 3.98 6.04 -23.18
CA SER A 271 4.39 4.64 -23.42
C SER A 271 3.23 3.69 -23.72
N LEU A 272 2.01 4.13 -23.51
CA LEU A 272 0.83 3.40 -24.00
C LEU A 272 0.71 3.55 -25.51
N GLU A 273 0.62 2.42 -26.22
CA GLU A 273 0.30 2.38 -27.64
C GLU A 273 -1.21 2.58 -27.86
N ALA A 274 -1.60 2.98 -29.07
CA ALA A 274 -3.01 3.19 -29.41
C ALA A 274 -3.86 1.93 -29.18
N SER A 275 -3.29 0.74 -29.40
CA SER A 275 -3.94 -0.54 -29.10
C SER A 275 -4.27 -0.72 -27.62
N HIS A 276 -3.36 -0.34 -26.72
CA HIS A 276 -3.59 -0.41 -25.26
C HIS A 276 -4.67 0.60 -24.82
N VAL A 277 -4.67 1.80 -25.41
CA VAL A 277 -5.69 2.82 -25.15
C VAL A 277 -7.07 2.35 -25.61
N GLN A 278 -7.14 1.79 -26.83
CA GLN A 278 -8.38 1.19 -27.33
C GLN A 278 -8.85 0.07 -26.40
N LYS A 279 -7.95 -0.82 -26.00
CA LYS A 279 -8.26 -1.93 -25.08
C LYS A 279 -8.78 -1.44 -23.74
N ALA A 280 -8.18 -0.36 -23.20
CA ALA A 280 -8.66 0.26 -21.96
C ALA A 280 -10.10 0.79 -22.09
N HIS A 281 -10.46 1.42 -23.21
CA HIS A 281 -11.84 1.84 -23.48
C HIS A 281 -12.80 0.65 -23.62
N GLU A 282 -12.43 -0.39 -24.38
CA GLU A 282 -13.23 -1.61 -24.52
C GLU A 282 -13.50 -2.31 -23.17
N LEU A 283 -12.51 -2.29 -22.27
CA LEU A 283 -12.66 -2.85 -20.92
C LEU A 283 -13.62 -2.02 -20.08
N LEU A 284 -13.57 -0.68 -20.18
CA LEU A 284 -14.46 0.22 -19.46
C LEU A 284 -15.93 0.11 -19.88
N GLU A 285 -16.21 -0.39 -21.09
CA GLU A 285 -17.58 -0.64 -21.56
C GLU A 285 -18.18 -1.95 -20.97
N LYS A 286 -17.38 -2.79 -20.31
CA LYS A 286 -17.87 -4.01 -19.66
C LYS A 286 -18.56 -3.68 -18.32
N ASP A 287 -19.85 -3.98 -18.21
CA ASP A 287 -20.65 -3.70 -16.99
C ASP A 287 -20.11 -4.37 -15.73
N ALA A 288 -19.53 -5.56 -15.85
CA ALA A 288 -19.08 -6.40 -14.73
C ALA A 288 -17.68 -6.04 -14.18
N LEU A 289 -17.07 -4.93 -14.64
CA LEU A 289 -15.73 -4.56 -14.15
C LEU A 289 -15.82 -3.92 -12.76
N PRO A 290 -15.06 -4.41 -11.74
CA PRO A 290 -15.01 -3.81 -10.41
C PRO A 290 -14.59 -2.34 -10.44
N ASP A 291 -15.07 -1.54 -9.49
CA ASP A 291 -14.78 -0.10 -9.44
C ASP A 291 -13.28 0.20 -9.31
N GLY A 292 -12.53 -0.58 -8.53
CA GLY A 292 -11.08 -0.45 -8.43
C GLY A 292 -10.37 -0.63 -9.78
N ALA A 293 -10.83 -1.58 -10.59
CA ALA A 293 -10.32 -1.81 -11.95
C ALA A 293 -10.69 -0.67 -12.91
N LYS A 294 -11.94 -0.19 -12.87
CA LYS A 294 -12.37 1.01 -13.62
C LYS A 294 -11.52 2.22 -13.25
N GLY A 295 -11.31 2.46 -11.95
CA GLY A 295 -10.45 3.53 -11.44
C GLY A 295 -9.03 3.46 -11.99
N SER A 296 -8.42 2.27 -12.02
CA SER A 296 -7.07 2.06 -12.55
C SER A 296 -6.96 2.34 -14.05
N LEU A 297 -7.95 1.91 -14.84
CA LEU A 297 -7.99 2.19 -16.29
C LEU A 297 -8.17 3.67 -16.58
N HIS A 298 -9.09 4.34 -15.89
CA HIS A 298 -9.27 5.79 -16.02
C HIS A 298 -8.00 6.56 -15.61
N SER A 299 -7.29 6.12 -14.57
CA SER A 299 -6.01 6.71 -14.19
C SER A 299 -4.96 6.55 -15.30
N ALA A 300 -4.83 5.35 -15.89
CA ALA A 300 -3.91 5.11 -17.01
C ALA A 300 -4.21 6.02 -18.20
N LEU A 301 -5.49 6.16 -18.58
CA LEU A 301 -5.94 7.06 -19.64
C LEU A 301 -5.66 8.52 -19.31
N SER A 302 -5.80 8.93 -18.04
CA SER A 302 -5.49 10.31 -17.62
C SER A 302 -4.00 10.66 -17.80
N TYR A 303 -3.11 9.70 -17.51
CA TYR A 303 -1.67 9.86 -17.76
C TYR A 303 -1.37 9.96 -19.26
N TYR A 304 -2.00 9.11 -20.08
CA TYR A 304 -1.85 9.12 -21.52
C TYR A 304 -2.27 10.47 -22.13
N TYR A 305 -3.50 10.93 -21.84
CA TYR A 305 -4.02 12.19 -22.39
C TYR A 305 -3.24 13.40 -21.87
N SER A 306 -2.86 13.43 -20.60
CA SER A 306 -1.99 14.47 -20.03
C SER A 306 -0.62 14.51 -20.73
N GLY A 307 -0.03 13.34 -21.03
CA GLY A 307 1.21 13.21 -21.79
C GLY A 307 1.13 13.77 -23.20
N ASN A 308 -0.02 13.60 -23.85
CA ASN A 308 -0.31 14.10 -25.20
C ASN A 308 -0.88 15.54 -25.20
N LYS A 309 -0.93 16.21 -24.04
CA LYS A 309 -1.43 17.60 -23.87
C LYS A 309 -2.94 17.77 -24.14
N ASP A 310 -3.70 16.70 -24.18
CA ASP A 310 -5.16 16.75 -24.16
C ASP A 310 -5.64 16.81 -22.69
N PHE A 311 -5.57 18.02 -22.13
CA PHE A 311 -5.87 18.24 -20.72
C PHE A 311 -7.36 18.08 -20.41
N SER A 312 -8.26 18.32 -21.37
CA SER A 312 -9.70 18.11 -21.19
C SER A 312 -10.02 16.64 -20.96
N SER A 313 -9.56 15.77 -21.87
CA SER A 313 -9.71 14.31 -21.70
C SER A 313 -9.00 13.81 -20.45
N ALA A 314 -7.80 14.34 -20.15
CA ALA A 314 -7.07 13.98 -18.94
C ALA A 314 -7.87 14.27 -17.67
N VAL A 315 -8.52 15.45 -17.58
CA VAL A 315 -9.37 15.83 -16.42
C VAL A 315 -10.61 14.94 -16.32
N ALA A 316 -11.28 14.68 -17.44
CA ALA A 316 -12.45 13.78 -17.44
C ALA A 316 -12.09 12.41 -16.88
N HIS A 317 -10.97 11.83 -17.33
CA HIS A 317 -10.50 10.55 -16.82
C HIS A 317 -9.99 10.63 -15.38
N MET A 318 -9.32 11.70 -14.94
CA MET A 318 -8.96 11.90 -13.53
C MET A 318 -10.20 11.91 -12.63
N ALA A 319 -11.26 12.63 -13.03
CA ALA A 319 -12.50 12.71 -12.26
C ALA A 319 -13.15 11.34 -12.10
N GLU A 320 -13.24 10.56 -13.19
CA GLU A 320 -13.81 9.20 -13.14
C GLU A 320 -12.92 8.24 -12.31
N ALA A 321 -11.58 8.30 -12.48
CA ALA A 321 -10.66 7.49 -11.67
C ALA A 321 -10.87 7.72 -10.17
N ASN A 322 -10.96 8.98 -9.77
CA ASN A 322 -11.17 9.38 -8.38
C ASN A 322 -12.59 9.04 -7.87
N ARG A 323 -13.62 9.16 -8.72
CA ARG A 323 -14.99 8.77 -8.39
C ARG A 323 -15.09 7.27 -8.07
N PHE A 324 -14.48 6.43 -8.89
CA PHE A 324 -14.45 4.98 -8.65
C PHE A 324 -13.62 4.61 -7.42
N GLN A 325 -12.46 5.25 -7.23
CA GLN A 325 -11.65 5.03 -6.05
C GLN A 325 -12.39 5.44 -4.76
N TRP A 326 -13.10 6.56 -4.79
CA TRP A 326 -13.91 7.01 -3.67
C TRP A 326 -15.04 6.02 -3.34
N ALA A 327 -15.79 5.56 -4.36
CA ALA A 327 -16.85 4.59 -4.19
C ALA A 327 -16.36 3.28 -3.57
N SER A 328 -15.21 2.79 -4.01
CA SER A 328 -14.56 1.60 -3.44
C SER A 328 -14.20 1.81 -1.96
N ARG A 329 -13.64 2.97 -1.59
CA ARG A 329 -13.29 3.29 -0.20
C ARG A 329 -14.50 3.40 0.71
N VAL A 330 -15.60 4.01 0.24
CA VAL A 330 -16.85 4.09 1.00
C VAL A 330 -17.39 2.69 1.32
N ARG A 331 -17.37 1.76 0.34
CA ARG A 331 -17.78 0.38 0.58
C ARG A 331 -16.88 -0.38 1.58
N GLN A 332 -15.62 0.01 1.69
CA GLN A 332 -14.69 -0.56 2.67
C GLN A 332 -14.80 0.11 4.05
N GLY A 333 -15.65 1.13 4.24
CA GLY A 333 -15.67 1.95 5.45
C GLY A 333 -14.37 2.75 5.66
N TRP A 334 -13.67 3.06 4.56
CA TRP A 334 -12.33 3.64 4.58
C TRP A 334 -12.27 5.05 3.97
N GLU A 335 -13.37 5.76 4.03
CA GLU A 335 -13.44 7.14 3.56
C GLU A 335 -12.68 8.12 4.46
N TYR A 336 -12.28 9.25 3.88
CA TYR A 336 -11.65 10.32 4.62
C TYR A 336 -12.68 11.11 5.45
N GLN A 337 -12.43 11.21 6.75
CA GLN A 337 -13.26 11.95 7.70
C GLN A 337 -12.70 13.36 7.90
N GLN A 338 -13.23 14.34 7.14
CA GLN A 338 -12.75 15.73 7.15
C GLN A 338 -12.85 16.36 8.53
N ASP A 339 -13.98 16.19 9.22
CA ASP A 339 -14.23 16.77 10.55
C ASP A 339 -13.24 16.22 11.60
N SER A 340 -12.94 14.92 11.53
CA SER A 340 -11.93 14.29 12.39
C SER A 340 -10.55 14.90 12.16
N HIS A 341 -10.18 15.17 10.90
CA HIS A 341 -8.90 15.82 10.59
C HIS A 341 -8.85 17.24 11.14
N GLN A 342 -9.89 18.04 10.94
CA GLN A 342 -9.98 19.40 11.48
C GLN A 342 -9.91 19.41 13.02
N GLN A 343 -10.57 18.44 13.66
CA GLN A 343 -10.49 18.26 15.11
C GLN A 343 -9.05 17.96 15.57
N VAL A 344 -8.31 17.13 14.85
CA VAL A 344 -6.90 16.83 15.15
C VAL A 344 -6.03 18.09 14.97
N VAL A 345 -6.23 18.87 13.92
CA VAL A 345 -5.53 20.16 13.70
C VAL A 345 -5.79 21.11 14.88
N ALA A 346 -7.05 21.30 15.27
CA ALA A 346 -7.42 22.16 16.37
C ALA A 346 -6.82 21.68 17.71
N THR A 347 -6.86 20.37 17.96
CA THR A 347 -6.28 19.75 19.16
C THR A 347 -4.78 19.93 19.22
N ASN A 348 -4.06 19.69 18.12
CA ASN A 348 -2.60 19.88 18.08
C ASN A 348 -2.21 21.34 18.36
N LYS A 349 -2.93 22.31 17.77
CA LYS A 349 -2.69 23.74 18.04
C LYS A 349 -2.91 24.14 19.50
N GLN A 350 -3.86 23.49 20.17
CA GLN A 350 -4.12 23.73 21.60
C GLN A 350 -3.09 23.06 22.51
N LEU A 351 -2.67 21.84 22.19
CA LEU A 351 -1.74 21.05 23.01
C LEU A 351 -0.30 21.55 22.89
N PHE A 352 0.20 21.71 21.67
CA PHE A 352 1.59 22.06 21.43
C PHE A 352 1.79 23.57 21.46
N THR A 353 1.79 24.13 22.65
CA THR A 353 2.08 25.54 22.89
C THR A 353 3.59 25.80 22.89
N ARG A 354 4.00 27.07 22.79
CA ARG A 354 5.40 27.47 22.95
C ARG A 354 5.98 27.01 24.30
N GLN A 355 5.20 27.10 25.37
CA GLN A 355 5.62 26.64 26.71
C GLN A 355 5.92 25.13 26.73
N LEU A 356 5.09 24.30 26.06
CA LEU A 356 5.36 22.86 25.98
C LEU A 356 6.62 22.55 25.16
N ILE A 357 6.87 23.30 24.08
CA ILE A 357 8.11 23.15 23.29
C ILE A 357 9.34 23.55 24.12
N GLU A 358 9.27 24.65 24.88
CA GLU A 358 10.33 25.07 25.79
C GLU A 358 10.55 24.03 26.93
N THR A 359 9.48 23.42 27.44
CA THR A 359 9.60 22.28 28.37
C THR A 359 10.34 21.12 27.72
N GLY A 360 10.01 20.79 26.45
CA GLY A 360 10.72 19.77 25.71
C GLY A 360 12.22 20.01 25.61
N GLN A 361 12.66 21.25 25.47
CA GLN A 361 14.09 21.59 25.46
C GLN A 361 14.82 21.19 26.77
N GLN A 362 14.10 21.13 27.90
CA GLN A 362 14.67 20.78 29.20
C GLN A 362 14.62 19.27 29.48
N ILE A 363 13.58 18.57 29.02
CA ILE A 363 13.30 17.18 29.41
C ILE A 363 13.40 16.19 28.27
N GLY A 364 13.47 16.64 27.02
CA GLY A 364 13.59 15.78 25.83
C GLY A 364 15.01 15.25 25.66
N HIS A 365 15.16 14.31 24.75
CA HIS A 365 16.45 13.69 24.46
C HIS A 365 17.35 14.61 23.61
N SER A 366 18.58 14.82 24.01
CA SER A 366 19.52 15.82 23.46
C SER A 366 20.10 15.46 22.07
N SER A 367 19.83 14.29 21.52
CA SER A 367 20.33 13.87 20.20
C SER A 367 19.85 14.80 19.09
N ASP A 368 20.78 15.18 18.21
CA ASP A 368 20.55 15.91 16.95
C ASP A 368 20.62 14.99 15.72
N MET A 369 20.83 13.68 15.92
CA MET A 369 20.95 12.69 14.84
C MET A 369 19.73 12.65 13.92
N PRO A 370 18.47 12.66 14.39
CA PRO A 370 17.31 12.63 13.53
C PRO A 370 17.09 13.98 12.83
N VAL A 371 16.93 13.93 11.51
CA VAL A 371 16.52 15.07 10.68
C VAL A 371 15.19 14.71 10.02
N PHE A 372 14.18 15.55 10.16
CA PHE A 372 12.84 15.27 9.65
C PHE A 372 12.53 16.10 8.42
N ILE A 373 12.17 15.43 7.31
CA ILE A 373 11.62 16.10 6.13
C ILE A 373 10.10 15.93 6.15
N VAL A 374 9.41 17.06 6.26
CA VAL A 374 7.95 17.13 6.35
C VAL A 374 7.36 17.95 5.21
N GLY A 375 6.07 17.81 4.93
CA GLY A 375 5.36 18.58 3.91
C GLY A 375 4.16 17.82 3.36
N MET A 376 3.65 18.27 2.22
CA MET A 376 2.63 17.50 1.51
C MET A 376 3.27 16.41 0.63
N PRO A 377 2.62 15.27 0.41
CA PRO A 377 3.03 14.35 -0.66
C PRO A 377 3.16 15.12 -1.98
N ARG A 378 4.16 14.81 -2.80
CA ARG A 378 4.43 15.49 -4.09
C ARG A 378 4.98 16.92 -3.98
N SER A 379 5.33 17.41 -2.79
CA SER A 379 5.93 18.75 -2.61
C SER A 379 7.45 18.79 -2.81
N GLY A 380 8.09 17.67 -3.17
CA GLY A 380 9.55 17.60 -3.35
C GLY A 380 10.29 16.96 -2.18
N THR A 381 9.59 16.43 -1.18
CA THR A 381 10.19 15.75 -0.01
C THR A 381 11.18 14.65 -0.41
N THR A 382 10.86 13.84 -1.43
CA THR A 382 11.77 12.78 -1.92
C THR A 382 13.01 13.35 -2.60
N LEU A 383 12.88 14.44 -3.38
CA LEU A 383 14.03 15.10 -4.00
C LEU A 383 14.98 15.65 -2.94
N THR A 384 14.44 16.34 -1.94
CA THR A 384 15.21 16.87 -0.81
C THR A 384 15.96 15.76 -0.06
N GLU A 385 15.29 14.65 0.23
CA GLU A 385 15.91 13.48 0.86
C GLU A 385 17.04 12.90 0.00
N GLN A 386 16.80 12.70 -1.32
CA GLN A 386 17.80 12.10 -2.20
C GLN A 386 19.06 12.98 -2.33
N ILE A 387 18.90 14.30 -2.40
CA ILE A 387 20.01 15.25 -2.40
C ILE A 387 20.83 15.13 -1.11
N MET A 388 20.18 15.19 0.05
CA MET A 388 20.86 15.12 1.35
C MET A 388 21.52 13.76 1.58
N ALA A 389 20.88 12.67 1.20
CA ALA A 389 21.38 11.31 1.39
C ALA A 389 22.63 10.99 0.55
N ARG A 390 22.96 11.81 -0.46
CA ARG A 390 24.24 11.70 -1.19
C ARG A 390 25.44 12.16 -0.38
N HIS A 391 25.24 13.02 0.62
CA HIS A 391 26.31 13.42 1.51
C HIS A 391 26.82 12.20 2.30
N PRO A 392 28.17 12.00 2.45
CA PRO A 392 28.73 10.84 3.15
C PRO A 392 28.20 10.66 4.58
N SER A 393 27.99 11.75 5.29
CA SER A 393 27.53 11.75 6.70
C SER A 393 26.02 11.70 6.86
N VAL A 394 25.23 11.53 5.80
CA VAL A 394 23.75 11.50 5.85
C VAL A 394 23.22 10.18 5.33
N LEU A 395 22.36 9.53 6.09
CA LEU A 395 21.55 8.39 5.64
C LEU A 395 20.09 8.81 5.53
N GLY A 396 19.42 8.57 4.41
CA GLY A 396 17.98 8.67 4.33
C GLY A 396 17.32 7.31 4.63
N VAL A 397 16.21 7.27 5.34
CA VAL A 397 15.50 6.02 5.65
C VAL A 397 14.14 5.92 4.97
N GLY A 398 13.76 6.94 4.18
CA GLY A 398 12.50 6.96 3.44
C GLY A 398 11.29 7.28 4.33
N GLU A 399 10.13 6.78 3.90
CA GLU A 399 8.86 6.99 4.61
C GLU A 399 8.67 5.89 5.65
N ARG A 400 9.04 6.19 6.91
CA ARG A 400 8.91 5.30 8.05
C ARG A 400 7.96 5.90 9.08
N ASN A 401 7.16 5.05 9.75
CA ASN A 401 6.21 5.49 10.78
C ASN A 401 6.85 5.68 12.16
N TYR A 402 8.17 5.83 12.24
CA TYR A 402 8.91 5.83 13.52
C TYR A 402 8.40 6.87 14.52
N ALA A 403 8.10 8.10 14.08
CA ALA A 403 7.59 9.14 14.97
C ALA A 403 6.21 8.79 15.56
N VAL A 404 5.33 8.18 14.78
CA VAL A 404 3.99 7.74 15.22
C VAL A 404 4.10 6.55 16.17
N ILE A 405 4.95 5.56 15.84
CA ILE A 405 5.20 4.39 16.69
C ILE A 405 5.76 4.83 18.04
N ALA A 406 6.73 5.75 18.05
CA ALA A 406 7.30 6.33 19.28
C ALA A 406 6.24 7.03 20.12
N LEU A 407 5.32 7.80 19.51
CA LEU A 407 4.22 8.44 20.23
C LEU A 407 3.27 7.40 20.88
N GLN A 408 2.92 6.36 20.15
CA GLN A 408 2.05 5.29 20.65
C GLN A 408 2.71 4.53 21.80
N ALA A 409 3.99 4.17 21.65
CA ALA A 409 4.78 3.53 22.72
C ALA A 409 4.85 4.40 23.98
N TYR A 410 5.13 5.71 23.81
CA TYR A 410 5.16 6.67 24.91
C TYR A 410 3.82 6.73 25.66
N GLN A 411 2.70 6.84 24.93
CA GLN A 411 1.37 6.90 25.51
C GLN A 411 1.00 5.60 26.25
N HIS A 412 1.42 4.46 25.73
CA HIS A 412 1.21 3.16 26.36
C HIS A 412 1.99 3.04 27.67
N LEU A 413 3.29 3.31 27.64
CA LEU A 413 4.14 3.30 28.83
C LEU A 413 3.68 4.32 29.89
N TYR A 414 3.16 5.46 29.45
CA TYR A 414 2.58 6.48 30.34
C TYR A 414 1.31 5.96 31.03
N ALA A 415 0.44 5.26 30.27
CA ALA A 415 -0.75 4.63 30.82
C ALA A 415 -0.39 3.59 31.90
N GLU A 416 0.61 2.76 31.64
CA GLU A 416 1.09 1.75 32.59
C GLU A 416 1.69 2.40 33.85
N LYS A 417 2.63 3.36 33.69
CA LYS A 417 3.33 4.01 34.81
C LYS A 417 2.37 4.71 35.78
N PHE A 418 1.33 5.36 35.24
CA PHE A 418 0.37 6.15 36.03
C PHE A 418 -0.97 5.43 36.25
N SER A 419 -1.12 4.17 35.84
CA SER A 419 -2.35 3.36 35.95
C SER A 419 -3.59 4.08 35.40
N LEU A 420 -3.45 4.67 34.19
CA LEU A 420 -4.49 5.44 33.51
C LEU A 420 -5.18 4.63 32.41
N GLY A 421 -6.44 4.96 32.14
CA GLY A 421 -7.09 4.51 30.92
C GLY A 421 -6.47 5.15 29.67
N HIS A 422 -6.56 4.46 28.53
CA HIS A 422 -5.92 4.88 27.27
C HIS A 422 -6.25 6.33 26.86
N ALA A 423 -7.52 6.74 26.92
CA ALA A 423 -7.95 8.08 26.55
C ALA A 423 -7.34 9.18 27.46
N GLU A 424 -7.29 8.93 28.75
CA GLU A 424 -6.69 9.86 29.74
C GLU A 424 -5.16 9.93 29.55
N ALA A 425 -4.50 8.79 29.40
CA ALA A 425 -3.07 8.73 29.15
C ALA A 425 -2.68 9.49 27.88
N LYS A 426 -3.46 9.33 26.79
CA LYS A 426 -3.23 10.03 25.53
C LYS A 426 -3.22 11.56 25.67
N LYS A 427 -4.08 12.10 26.56
CA LYS A 427 -4.15 13.53 26.84
C LYS A 427 -3.04 13.97 27.81
N ARG A 428 -2.93 13.30 28.96
CA ARG A 428 -2.02 13.71 30.02
C ARG A 428 -0.55 13.54 29.67
N SER A 429 -0.19 12.52 28.89
CA SER A 429 1.19 12.30 28.47
C SER A 429 1.80 13.49 27.70
N LEU A 430 0.97 14.29 27.01
CA LEU A 430 1.41 15.48 26.28
C LEU A 430 1.28 16.78 27.09
N THR A 431 0.37 16.85 28.09
CA THR A 431 0.23 18.04 28.95
C THR A 431 1.10 17.99 30.19
N GLU A 432 1.44 16.80 30.65
CA GLU A 432 2.30 16.55 31.83
C GLU A 432 3.39 15.52 31.43
N PRO A 433 4.33 15.88 30.53
CA PRO A 433 5.26 14.91 29.98
C PRO A 433 6.24 14.39 31.03
N ASP A 434 6.58 13.09 30.91
CA ASP A 434 7.51 12.40 31.81
C ASP A 434 8.86 12.21 31.11
N SER A 435 9.92 12.80 31.72
CA SER A 435 11.26 12.80 31.13
C SER A 435 11.86 11.42 30.96
N ASP A 436 11.68 10.52 31.94
CA ASP A 436 12.29 9.18 31.89
C ASP A 436 11.68 8.37 30.76
N LEU A 437 10.35 8.46 30.57
CA LEU A 437 9.66 7.79 29.49
C LEU A 437 10.01 8.39 28.13
N LEU A 438 10.17 9.72 28.03
CA LEU A 438 10.64 10.37 26.79
C LEU A 438 12.02 9.86 26.42
N HIS A 439 12.97 9.83 27.36
CA HIS A 439 14.32 9.34 27.10
C HIS A 439 14.34 7.86 26.70
N ARG A 440 13.53 7.01 27.35
CA ARG A 440 13.41 5.61 27.00
C ARG A 440 12.93 5.42 25.55
N VAL A 441 11.85 6.10 25.18
CA VAL A 441 11.27 6.00 23.84
C VAL A 441 12.19 6.62 22.78
N ALA A 442 12.90 7.70 23.13
CA ALA A 442 13.91 8.30 22.25
C ALA A 442 15.07 7.34 21.97
N GLU A 443 15.55 6.60 22.97
CA GLU A 443 16.60 5.58 22.76
C GLU A 443 16.12 4.40 21.91
N GLU A 444 14.88 3.95 22.07
CA GLU A 444 14.27 2.93 21.19
C GLU A 444 14.20 3.42 19.74
N TYR A 445 13.79 4.68 19.52
CA TYR A 445 13.80 5.34 18.21
C TYR A 445 15.22 5.40 17.62
N LEU A 446 16.20 5.87 18.39
CA LEU A 446 17.60 5.99 17.95
C LEU A 446 18.22 4.62 17.67
N THR A 447 17.82 3.58 18.40
CA THR A 447 18.26 2.20 18.14
C THR A 447 17.77 1.74 16.77
N SER A 448 16.51 1.99 16.43
CA SER A 448 15.98 1.70 15.08
C SER A 448 16.76 2.44 13.98
N LEU A 449 17.19 3.68 14.23
CA LEU A 449 18.02 4.43 13.27
C LEU A 449 19.44 3.84 13.14
N ARG A 450 20.06 3.42 14.25
CA ARG A 450 21.39 2.78 14.27
C ARG A 450 21.36 1.45 13.49
N GLU A 451 20.31 0.66 13.64
CA GLU A 451 20.10 -0.56 12.84
C GLU A 451 20.03 -0.26 11.34
N GLN A 452 19.39 0.85 10.94
CA GLN A 452 19.38 1.25 9.53
C GLN A 452 20.77 1.68 9.03
N ILE A 453 21.59 2.32 9.88
CA ILE A 453 22.99 2.68 9.56
C ILE A 453 23.81 1.40 9.35
N GLU A 454 23.68 0.41 10.23
CA GLU A 454 24.37 -0.86 10.14
C GLU A 454 23.98 -1.63 8.87
N LYS A 455 22.68 -1.75 8.59
CA LYS A 455 22.16 -2.36 7.36
C LYS A 455 22.68 -1.68 6.09
N ALA A 456 22.74 -0.34 6.09
CA ALA A 456 23.22 0.43 4.95
C ALA A 456 24.74 0.31 4.72
N ASN A 457 25.49 -0.26 5.67
CA ASN A 457 26.96 -0.38 5.66
C ASN A 457 27.65 0.93 5.24
N LYS A 458 27.14 2.07 5.71
CA LYS A 458 27.62 3.43 5.41
C LYS A 458 28.38 3.99 6.61
N PRO A 459 29.72 3.93 6.63
CA PRO A 459 30.49 4.45 7.78
C PRO A 459 30.46 5.98 7.82
N GLY A 460 30.52 6.55 9.02
CA GLY A 460 30.61 8.00 9.24
C GLY A 460 29.27 8.74 9.11
N VAL A 461 28.15 8.05 9.13
CA VAL A 461 26.82 8.67 9.20
C VAL A 461 26.67 9.42 10.53
N ARG A 462 26.39 10.71 10.47
CA ARG A 462 26.10 11.59 11.60
C ARG A 462 24.61 11.88 11.72
N TYR A 463 23.93 12.04 10.59
CA TYR A 463 22.50 12.37 10.53
C TYR A 463 21.72 11.31 9.78
N VAL A 464 20.52 11.03 10.29
CA VAL A 464 19.56 10.13 9.63
C VAL A 464 18.30 10.92 9.28
N VAL A 465 17.98 10.96 8.00
CA VAL A 465 16.82 11.67 7.48
C VAL A 465 15.60 10.74 7.50
N ASP A 466 14.66 11.01 8.40
CA ASP A 466 13.30 10.46 8.44
C ASP A 466 12.42 11.35 7.55
N LYS A 467 12.10 10.85 6.36
CA LYS A 467 11.27 11.58 5.41
C LYS A 467 9.88 10.98 5.38
N MET A 468 9.00 11.46 6.24
CA MET A 468 7.58 11.15 6.25
C MET A 468 6.79 12.45 6.07
N PRO A 469 6.18 12.70 4.89
CA PRO A 469 5.46 13.94 4.63
C PRO A 469 4.46 14.27 5.73
N ASP A 470 3.64 13.31 6.16
CA ASP A 470 2.60 13.47 7.18
C ASP A 470 3.14 13.78 8.60
N ASN A 471 4.45 13.67 8.84
CA ASN A 471 5.08 14.12 10.09
C ASN A 471 4.91 15.62 10.33
N TYR A 472 4.40 16.40 9.36
CA TYR A 472 3.98 17.78 9.62
C TYR A 472 2.90 17.86 10.70
N MET A 473 2.10 16.83 10.92
CA MET A 473 1.14 16.76 12.03
C MET A 473 1.80 16.46 13.37
N ASN A 474 3.00 15.89 13.36
CA ASN A 474 3.72 15.38 14.52
C ASN A 474 4.91 16.26 14.96
N VAL A 475 5.13 17.43 14.33
CA VAL A 475 6.29 18.30 14.63
C VAL A 475 6.39 18.65 16.12
N GLY A 476 5.27 18.95 16.77
CA GLY A 476 5.26 19.25 18.21
C GLY A 476 5.72 18.06 19.06
N TRP A 477 5.27 16.85 18.71
CA TRP A 477 5.74 15.61 19.36
C TRP A 477 7.23 15.38 19.10
N ILE A 478 7.67 15.53 17.85
CA ILE A 478 9.09 15.38 17.47
C ILE A 478 9.96 16.33 18.27
N LYS A 479 9.55 17.60 18.40
CA LYS A 479 10.30 18.61 19.17
C LYS A 479 10.24 18.40 20.68
N LEU A 480 9.20 17.74 21.19
CA LEU A 480 9.14 17.31 22.58
C LEU A 480 10.11 16.12 22.83
N LEU A 481 10.16 15.16 21.90
CA LEU A 481 11.03 13.98 22.01
C LEU A 481 12.50 14.32 21.73
N PHE A 482 12.77 15.05 20.63
CA PHE A 482 14.10 15.47 20.16
C PHE A 482 14.13 16.99 19.94
N PRO A 483 14.34 17.79 20.98
CA PRO A 483 14.32 19.25 20.86
C PRO A 483 15.37 19.80 19.89
N ASN A 484 16.51 19.11 19.72
CA ASN A 484 17.61 19.51 18.81
C ASN A 484 17.43 18.97 17.38
N ALA A 485 16.40 18.18 17.10
CA ALA A 485 16.16 17.67 15.74
C ALA A 485 15.89 18.82 14.76
N SER A 486 16.50 18.74 13.58
CA SER A 486 16.24 19.65 12.47
C SER A 486 14.97 19.26 11.72
N ILE A 487 14.10 20.23 11.44
CA ILE A 487 12.89 20.07 10.65
C ILE A 487 13.06 20.78 9.31
N ILE A 488 12.99 20.04 8.22
CA ILE A 488 13.03 20.58 6.86
C ILE A 488 11.63 20.47 6.25
N HIS A 489 11.01 21.60 6.05
CA HIS A 489 9.68 21.73 5.47
C HIS A 489 9.77 21.90 3.94
N ALA A 490 9.55 20.84 3.19
CA ALA A 490 9.53 20.88 1.73
C ALA A 490 8.25 21.54 1.24
N ARG A 491 8.39 22.74 0.62
CA ARG A 491 7.29 23.53 0.06
C ARG A 491 7.32 23.50 -1.45
N ARG A 492 6.14 23.60 -2.05
CA ARG A 492 5.94 23.74 -3.48
C ARG A 492 4.61 24.43 -3.75
N ASP A 493 4.44 25.03 -4.94
CA ASP A 493 3.14 25.56 -5.35
C ASP A 493 2.02 24.53 -5.11
N MET A 494 1.07 24.89 -4.23
CA MET A 494 0.05 23.95 -3.77
C MET A 494 -0.86 23.47 -4.90
N ARG A 495 -1.03 24.26 -5.97
CA ARG A 495 -1.82 23.88 -7.14
C ARG A 495 -1.12 22.75 -7.92
N ASP A 496 0.22 22.83 -8.07
CA ASP A 496 1.03 21.76 -8.66
C ASP A 496 0.98 20.47 -7.82
N VAL A 497 1.06 20.63 -6.50
CA VAL A 497 0.95 19.51 -5.56
C VAL A 497 -0.44 18.88 -5.64
N ALA A 498 -1.49 19.69 -5.63
CA ALA A 498 -2.87 19.22 -5.67
C ALA A 498 -3.21 18.47 -6.97
N ILE A 499 -2.84 19.01 -8.12
CA ILE A 499 -3.00 18.31 -9.42
C ILE A 499 -2.23 16.98 -9.39
N SER A 500 -0.98 17.01 -8.89
CA SER A 500 -0.18 15.78 -8.80
C SER A 500 -0.81 14.74 -7.86
N CYS A 501 -1.38 15.17 -6.73
CA CYS A 501 -2.08 14.29 -5.80
C CYS A 501 -3.37 13.75 -6.40
N TRP A 502 -4.15 14.57 -7.08
CA TRP A 502 -5.43 14.19 -7.69
C TRP A 502 -5.27 13.24 -8.87
N GLN A 503 -4.16 13.37 -9.62
CA GLN A 503 -3.81 12.45 -10.71
C GLN A 503 -3.25 11.11 -10.20
N THR A 504 -2.61 11.10 -9.02
CA THR A 504 -1.96 9.89 -8.49
C THR A 504 -2.96 9.05 -7.72
N GLN A 505 -3.11 7.78 -8.11
CA GLN A 505 -3.89 6.83 -7.32
C GLN A 505 -3.06 6.32 -6.12
N PHE A 506 -3.25 6.97 -4.98
CA PHE A 506 -2.61 6.52 -3.74
C PHE A 506 -3.39 5.36 -3.11
N GLY A 507 -2.69 4.30 -2.70
CA GLY A 507 -3.29 3.22 -1.92
C GLY A 507 -3.77 3.69 -0.55
N MET A 508 -2.90 4.38 0.22
CA MET A 508 -3.14 4.71 1.63
C MET A 508 -3.64 6.15 1.88
N ILE A 509 -3.48 7.08 0.94
CA ILE A 509 -3.89 8.48 1.14
C ILE A 509 -5.38 8.64 0.81
N ARG A 510 -6.21 8.78 1.85
CA ARG A 510 -7.68 8.76 1.75
C ARG A 510 -8.29 10.05 1.20
N TRP A 511 -7.65 11.19 1.43
CA TRP A 511 -8.17 12.53 1.07
C TRP A 511 -7.95 12.92 -0.39
N ALA A 512 -7.05 12.24 -1.12
CA ALA A 512 -6.60 12.69 -2.44
C ALA A 512 -7.63 12.49 -3.56
N CYS A 513 -8.63 11.62 -3.40
CA CYS A 513 -9.60 11.29 -4.45
C CYS A 513 -10.86 12.19 -4.48
N HIS A 514 -10.99 13.15 -3.57
CA HIS A 514 -12.14 14.07 -3.55
C HIS A 514 -11.67 15.52 -3.43
N ILE A 515 -12.06 16.38 -4.37
CA ILE A 515 -11.56 17.78 -4.45
C ILE A 515 -11.78 18.55 -3.15
N LYS A 516 -12.97 18.47 -2.54
CA LYS A 516 -13.26 19.14 -1.26
C LYS A 516 -12.34 18.67 -0.14
N HIS A 517 -12.08 17.37 -0.06
CA HIS A 517 -11.18 16.80 0.95
C HIS A 517 -9.73 17.22 0.71
N LEU A 518 -9.34 17.32 -0.56
CA LEU A 518 -8.02 17.79 -0.97
C LEU A 518 -7.81 19.23 -0.50
N VAL A 519 -8.76 20.13 -0.81
CA VAL A 519 -8.71 21.54 -0.38
C VAL A 519 -8.67 21.65 1.14
N ALA A 520 -9.56 20.94 1.86
CA ALA A 520 -9.60 20.95 3.31
C ALA A 520 -8.31 20.39 3.96
N ARG A 521 -7.68 19.38 3.34
CA ARG A 521 -6.39 18.87 3.79
C ARG A 521 -5.29 19.89 3.66
N PHE A 522 -5.25 20.65 2.56
CA PHE A 522 -4.27 21.72 2.35
C PHE A 522 -4.50 22.89 3.32
N GLU A 523 -5.75 23.23 3.62
CA GLU A 523 -6.07 24.26 4.62
C GLU A 523 -5.53 23.87 6.00
N GLY A 524 -5.86 22.66 6.49
CA GLY A 524 -5.34 22.15 7.76
C GLY A 524 -3.81 22.03 7.79
N TYR A 525 -3.19 21.66 6.66
CA TYR A 525 -1.73 21.63 6.54
C TYR A 525 -1.12 23.04 6.71
N LEU A 526 -1.66 24.06 6.04
CA LEU A 526 -1.17 25.42 6.16
C LEU A 526 -1.33 25.97 7.59
N GLU A 527 -2.47 25.70 8.22
CA GLU A 527 -2.70 26.06 9.61
C GLU A 527 -1.67 25.44 10.54
N MET A 528 -1.36 24.14 10.37
CA MET A 528 -0.36 23.46 11.18
C MET A 528 1.04 24.02 10.93
N MET A 529 1.42 24.26 9.68
CA MET A 529 2.75 24.79 9.38
C MET A 529 2.95 26.21 9.90
N ALA A 530 1.93 27.07 9.80
CA ALA A 530 1.95 28.40 10.41
C ALA A 530 2.05 28.33 11.93
N HIS A 531 1.35 27.37 12.56
CA HIS A 531 1.45 27.12 14.00
C HIS A 531 2.88 26.72 14.41
N TRP A 532 3.50 25.75 13.72
CA TRP A 532 4.86 25.31 14.02
C TRP A 532 5.90 26.40 13.87
N GLN A 533 5.81 27.22 12.82
CA GLN A 533 6.69 28.39 12.64
C GLN A 533 6.59 29.40 13.79
N ASN A 534 5.41 29.50 14.41
CA ASN A 534 5.20 30.41 15.55
C ASN A 534 5.71 29.83 16.88
N VAL A 535 5.52 28.52 17.14
CA VAL A 535 5.81 27.91 18.45
C VAL A 535 7.21 27.29 18.53
N CYS A 536 7.82 26.88 17.40
CA CYS A 536 9.15 26.27 17.34
C CYS A 536 9.95 26.79 16.13
N PRO A 537 10.29 28.10 16.07
CA PRO A 537 11.00 28.67 14.92
C PRO A 537 12.43 28.13 14.79
N ASP A 538 13.06 27.76 15.90
CA ASP A 538 14.44 27.27 15.92
C ASP A 538 14.52 25.82 15.40
N GLY A 539 15.54 25.55 14.57
CA GLY A 539 15.72 24.23 13.93
C GLY A 539 14.71 23.92 12.83
N PHE A 540 14.03 24.95 12.29
CA PHE A 540 13.01 24.82 11.24
C PHE A 540 13.45 25.54 9.96
N MET A 541 13.49 24.83 8.85
CA MET A 541 13.87 25.37 7.54
C MET A 541 12.77 25.15 6.52
N ASN A 542 12.42 26.18 5.75
CA ASN A 542 11.60 26.04 4.56
C ASN A 542 12.51 25.75 3.35
N ALA A 543 12.26 24.63 2.67
CA ALA A 543 12.93 24.21 1.45
C ALA A 543 11.97 24.35 0.27
N ASP A 544 12.11 25.43 -0.47
CA ASP A 544 11.24 25.72 -1.62
C ASP A 544 11.68 24.92 -2.85
N TYR A 545 10.78 24.08 -3.36
CA TYR A 545 11.01 23.22 -4.51
C TYR A 545 11.43 24.03 -5.75
N GLU A 546 10.77 25.16 -6.00
CA GLU A 546 11.04 26.01 -7.18
C GLU A 546 12.45 26.59 -7.12
N VAL A 547 12.92 26.99 -5.93
CA VAL A 547 14.30 27.46 -5.71
C VAL A 547 15.30 26.35 -5.98
N LEU A 548 15.02 25.14 -5.47
CA LEU A 548 15.87 23.97 -5.66
C LEU A 548 15.95 23.54 -7.12
N ILE A 549 14.86 23.71 -7.89
CA ILE A 549 14.82 23.40 -9.33
C ILE A 549 15.51 24.48 -10.16
N ASP A 550 15.48 25.74 -9.73
CA ASP A 550 16.10 26.84 -10.46
C ASP A 550 17.62 26.90 -10.27
N ASP A 551 18.07 26.73 -9.03
CA ASP A 551 19.49 26.66 -8.63
C ASP A 551 19.71 25.52 -7.64
N GLN A 552 20.00 24.33 -8.17
CA GLN A 552 20.21 23.09 -7.39
C GLN A 552 21.33 23.27 -6.37
N GLU A 553 22.46 23.85 -6.76
CA GLU A 553 23.63 23.97 -5.90
C GLU A 553 23.35 24.87 -4.69
N SER A 554 22.85 26.08 -4.94
CA SER A 554 22.50 27.01 -3.87
C SER A 554 21.45 26.43 -2.91
N GLY A 555 20.40 25.79 -3.46
CA GLY A 555 19.38 25.13 -2.65
C GLY A 555 19.95 23.99 -1.82
N SER A 556 20.80 23.13 -2.38
CA SER A 556 21.42 22.00 -1.70
C SER A 556 22.41 22.44 -0.63
N ARG A 557 23.18 23.50 -0.85
CA ARG A 557 24.09 24.09 0.15
C ARG A 557 23.32 24.55 1.39
N LYS A 558 22.18 25.21 1.22
CA LYS A 558 21.32 25.65 2.33
C LYS A 558 20.80 24.46 3.16
N LEU A 559 20.44 23.34 2.51
CA LEU A 559 20.00 22.14 3.21
C LEU A 559 21.08 21.58 4.11
N LEU A 560 22.34 21.49 3.62
CA LEU A 560 23.46 20.98 4.40
C LEU A 560 23.89 21.95 5.49
N GLU A 561 23.92 23.26 5.20
CA GLU A 561 24.23 24.31 6.18
C GLU A 561 23.24 24.28 7.36
N HIS A 562 21.95 24.06 7.09
CA HIS A 562 20.92 23.98 8.14
C HIS A 562 21.19 22.87 9.16
N ILE A 563 21.77 21.75 8.74
CA ILE A 563 22.15 20.64 9.63
C ILE A 563 23.63 20.68 10.04
N GLY A 564 24.35 21.79 9.73
CA GLY A 564 25.74 21.99 10.12
C GLY A 564 26.75 21.09 9.40
N LEU A 565 26.47 20.67 8.16
CA LEU A 565 27.39 19.89 7.33
C LEU A 565 28.09 20.76 6.27
N PRO A 566 29.38 20.48 5.98
CA PRO A 566 30.06 21.09 4.85
C PRO A 566 29.45 20.65 3.52
N TRP A 567 29.74 21.40 2.47
CA TRP A 567 29.33 21.06 1.12
C TRP A 567 30.04 19.79 0.60
N ASP A 568 29.29 18.96 -0.14
CA ASP A 568 29.80 17.82 -0.89
C ASP A 568 29.17 17.79 -2.29
N ASP A 569 30.00 17.75 -3.33
CA ASP A 569 29.56 17.76 -4.74
C ASP A 569 28.70 16.54 -5.14
N ALA A 570 28.77 15.45 -4.38
CA ALA A 570 27.93 14.28 -4.60
C ALA A 570 26.44 14.62 -4.52
N CYS A 571 26.06 15.66 -3.76
CA CYS A 571 24.69 16.13 -3.65
C CYS A 571 24.08 16.64 -4.98
N LEU A 572 24.93 17.07 -5.93
CA LEU A 572 24.48 17.46 -7.27
C LEU A 572 24.08 16.26 -8.13
N LYS A 573 24.59 15.07 -7.80
CA LYS A 573 24.37 13.83 -8.54
C LYS A 573 23.42 12.88 -7.82
N PHE A 574 22.36 13.42 -7.23
CA PHE A 574 21.39 12.64 -6.46
C PHE A 574 20.75 11.51 -7.28
N TYR A 575 20.58 11.69 -8.58
CA TYR A 575 19.98 10.74 -9.52
C TYR A 575 20.88 9.52 -9.83
N GLU A 576 22.19 9.57 -9.51
CA GLU A 576 23.13 8.44 -9.62
C GLU A 576 23.08 7.51 -8.39
N SER A 577 22.14 7.70 -7.48
CA SER A 577 22.01 6.88 -6.29
C SER A 577 21.37 5.53 -6.62
N ASP A 578 21.99 4.43 -6.20
CA ASP A 578 21.42 3.07 -6.30
C ASP A 578 20.41 2.80 -5.18
N ARG A 579 20.25 3.74 -4.25
CA ARG A 579 19.34 3.61 -3.12
C ARG A 579 17.90 3.41 -3.60
N LEU A 580 17.22 2.43 -3.01
CA LEU A 580 15.82 2.15 -3.29
C LEU A 580 14.94 3.34 -2.91
N VAL A 581 14.08 3.76 -3.84
CA VAL A 581 13.11 4.86 -3.63
C VAL A 581 11.70 4.30 -3.70
N ARG A 582 10.97 4.33 -2.58
CA ARG A 582 9.61 3.77 -2.48
C ARG A 582 8.55 4.85 -2.34
N THR A 583 8.48 5.72 -3.31
CA THR A 583 7.48 6.80 -3.31
C THR A 583 6.88 6.97 -4.69
N ALA A 584 5.71 7.60 -4.77
CA ALA A 584 5.09 7.95 -6.04
C ALA A 584 5.92 8.93 -6.91
N SER A 585 7.10 9.37 -6.43
CA SER A 585 8.02 10.28 -7.12
C SER A 585 9.25 9.59 -7.71
N ILE A 586 9.30 8.25 -7.75
CA ILE A 586 10.46 7.45 -8.13
C ILE A 586 11.06 7.87 -9.46
N THR A 587 10.27 7.90 -10.53
CA THR A 587 10.72 8.25 -11.88
C THR A 587 11.27 9.67 -11.97
N GLN A 588 10.85 10.55 -11.05
CA GLN A 588 11.22 11.97 -11.03
C GLN A 588 12.60 12.21 -10.42
N VAL A 589 13.01 11.39 -9.45
CA VAL A 589 14.29 11.54 -8.75
C VAL A 589 15.42 10.67 -9.31
N ARG A 590 15.15 9.89 -10.37
CA ARG A 590 16.13 9.06 -11.11
C ARG A 590 16.71 9.75 -12.36
N GLN A 591 16.50 11.03 -12.50
CA GLN A 591 17.01 11.84 -13.61
C GLN A 591 17.49 13.19 -13.08
N PRO A 592 18.38 13.89 -13.79
CA PRO A 592 18.76 15.25 -13.44
C PRO A 592 17.55 16.17 -13.28
N ILE A 593 17.72 17.23 -12.51
CA ILE A 593 16.66 18.24 -12.31
C ILE A 593 16.13 18.74 -13.65
N TYR A 594 14.79 18.84 -13.75
CA TYR A 594 14.10 19.35 -14.92
C TYR A 594 13.01 20.35 -14.50
N LYS A 595 12.86 21.42 -15.32
CA LYS A 595 11.95 22.55 -14.99
C LYS A 595 10.48 22.33 -15.39
N THR A 596 10.16 21.25 -16.14
CA THR A 596 8.79 20.99 -16.64
C THR A 596 7.78 20.57 -15.58
N SER A 597 8.21 20.47 -14.33
CA SER A 597 7.33 20.19 -13.19
C SER A 597 6.78 21.44 -12.51
N VAL A 598 7.29 22.63 -12.85
CA VAL A 598 6.84 23.91 -12.32
C VAL A 598 5.68 24.43 -13.15
N ALA A 599 4.69 25.01 -12.51
CA ALA A 599 3.46 25.57 -13.13
C ALA A 599 2.66 24.55 -13.97
N LYS A 600 2.69 23.28 -13.61
CA LYS A 600 1.89 22.24 -14.28
C LYS A 600 0.38 22.45 -14.12
N TRP A 601 -0.03 23.18 -13.11
CA TRP A 601 -1.43 23.47 -12.82
C TRP A 601 -2.06 24.39 -13.88
N ALA A 602 -1.28 25.24 -14.56
CA ALA A 602 -1.81 26.29 -15.42
C ALA A 602 -2.77 25.79 -16.54
N PRO A 603 -2.49 24.68 -17.26
CA PRO A 603 -3.44 24.15 -18.25
C PRO A 603 -4.75 23.62 -17.64
N TYR A 604 -4.81 23.44 -16.33
CA TYR A 604 -5.97 22.89 -15.62
C TYR A 604 -6.82 23.97 -14.94
N GLU A 605 -6.39 25.24 -14.95
CA GLU A 605 -7.03 26.33 -14.20
C GLU A 605 -8.52 26.49 -14.54
N GLU A 606 -8.84 26.54 -15.83
CA GLU A 606 -10.23 26.66 -16.30
C GLU A 606 -10.99 25.32 -16.32
N LEU A 607 -10.26 24.20 -16.28
CA LEU A 607 -10.86 22.86 -16.33
C LEU A 607 -11.27 22.35 -14.95
N ILE A 608 -10.61 22.82 -13.88
CA ILE A 608 -10.87 22.40 -12.49
C ILE A 608 -10.82 23.64 -11.57
N PRO A 609 -11.66 24.66 -11.81
CA PRO A 609 -11.64 25.90 -11.01
C PRO A 609 -11.96 25.65 -9.53
N GLU A 610 -12.78 24.63 -9.20
CA GLU A 610 -13.14 24.22 -7.85
C GLU A 610 -11.95 23.67 -7.03
N LEU A 611 -10.87 23.26 -7.68
CA LEU A 611 -9.60 22.89 -7.03
C LEU A 611 -8.62 24.07 -7.00
N ILE A 612 -8.42 24.74 -8.13
CA ILE A 612 -7.35 25.72 -8.31
C ILE A 612 -7.65 27.06 -7.62
N HIS A 613 -8.89 27.56 -7.70
CA HIS A 613 -9.24 28.86 -7.13
C HIS A 613 -9.16 28.90 -5.58
N PRO A 614 -9.71 27.92 -4.85
CA PRO A 614 -9.55 27.87 -3.39
C PRO A 614 -8.08 27.81 -2.96
N LEU A 615 -7.26 26.98 -3.61
CA LEU A 615 -5.84 26.88 -3.31
C LEU A 615 -5.08 28.17 -3.58
N SER A 616 -5.43 28.87 -4.69
CA SER A 616 -4.86 30.18 -5.00
C SER A 616 -5.22 31.23 -3.94
N ALA A 617 -6.42 31.17 -3.37
CA ALA A 617 -6.83 32.03 -2.26
C ALA A 617 -6.06 31.71 -0.97
N LEU A 618 -5.94 30.43 -0.61
CA LEU A 618 -5.17 29.97 0.56
C LEU A 618 -3.70 30.41 0.49
N MET A 619 -3.06 30.30 -0.67
CA MET A 619 -1.67 30.74 -0.87
C MET A 619 -1.47 32.25 -0.65
N LYS A 620 -2.49 33.08 -0.83
CA LYS A 620 -2.40 34.53 -0.54
C LYS A 620 -2.47 34.82 0.95
N VAL A 621 -3.18 33.99 1.72
CA VAL A 621 -3.35 34.16 3.17
C VAL A 621 -2.11 33.72 3.96
N TYR A 622 -1.44 32.65 3.48
CA TYR A 622 -0.33 32.01 4.20
C TYR A 622 1.06 32.24 3.55
N ARG A 623 1.20 33.29 2.77
CA ARG A 623 2.50 33.74 2.21
C ARG A 623 3.36 34.47 3.22
#